data_14573e2f03fcd52ed5f6a5b3959a92c4
#
_entry.id   14573e2f03fcd52ed5f6a5b3959a92c4
#
_cell.length_a   1.000
_cell.length_b   1.000
_cell.length_c   1.000
_cell.angle_alpha   90.00
_cell.angle_beta   90.00
_cell.angle_gamma   90.00
#
_symmetry.space_group_name_H-M   'P 1'
#
loop_
_entity.id
_entity.type
_entity.pdbx_description
1 polymer ?
#
loop_
_entity_poly.entity_id
_entity_poly.type
_entity_poly.pdbx_seq_one_letter_code
_entity_poly.pdbx_strand_id
1 'polypeptide(L)'
;SRIGAILTGAVVAIFLAIFAANLRIIPQSAPAYSFVFTYFVPVLIPLFLMKADLKKIFFETGRMTLAFGVAALGTVLGAIAAVSLLDFGADEAGIAGVFTATYIGGSVNYAALLDITGLRADAAFVSAATAVDNLASGLFLALLAILPGWRWLATRFPARDHTKGEIEAGENGKATAATLTITIAFALTIVALGDLLTGALAGLLSGMGVEDAARQAGNWRYAVITVLTLIPATLMPKTMARLHGGYELGIGLAFVFFAAIAAGADIPSLIQQAPLLMALVAILLGVHLIVLFGLGSLLRLSVPELITASNAAILGATTAPALAAAKGWKDLVTPGVLVGVFGYALGTLIATAVYQFWPG
;
A
#
# COMPACT_ATOMS: atom_id res chain seq x y z
N SER A 1 -3.23 -19.17 15.83
CA SER A 1 -2.58 -20.48 15.50
C SER A 1 -1.14 -20.21 15.04
N ARG A 2 -0.22 -21.16 15.20
CA ARG A 2 1.17 -21.05 14.70
C ARG A 2 1.22 -20.80 13.18
N ILE A 3 0.28 -21.36 12.44
CA ILE A 3 0.15 -21.16 10.98
C ILE A 3 -0.30 -19.72 10.67
N GLY A 4 -1.22 -19.14 11.46
CA GLY A 4 -1.65 -17.74 11.28
C GLY A 4 -0.60 -16.69 11.69
N ALA A 5 0.46 -17.09 12.40
CA ALA A 5 1.60 -16.22 12.69
C ALA A 5 2.65 -16.22 11.55
N ILE A 6 2.67 -17.28 10.75
CA ILE A 6 3.56 -17.42 9.57
C ILE A 6 2.88 -16.85 8.32
N LEU A 7 1.56 -17.10 8.18
CA LEU A 7 0.74 -16.59 7.09
C LEU A 7 -0.07 -15.40 7.62
N THR A 8 -0.03 -14.27 6.94
CA THR A 8 -0.88 -13.13 7.30
C THR A 8 -2.36 -13.52 7.21
N GLY A 9 -3.24 -12.84 7.96
CA GLY A 9 -4.68 -13.12 7.93
C GLY A 9 -5.28 -12.98 6.52
N ALA A 10 -4.74 -12.05 5.70
CA ALA A 10 -5.12 -11.88 4.30
C ALA A 10 -4.84 -13.14 3.46
N VAL A 11 -3.64 -13.73 3.59
CA VAL A 11 -3.26 -14.96 2.87
C VAL A 11 -4.17 -16.11 3.24
N VAL A 12 -4.47 -16.29 4.52
CA VAL A 12 -5.41 -17.34 4.98
C VAL A 12 -6.79 -17.13 4.39
N ALA A 13 -7.31 -15.90 4.40
CA ALA A 13 -8.61 -15.56 3.82
C ALA A 13 -8.67 -15.84 2.32
N ILE A 14 -7.63 -15.46 1.57
CA ILE A 14 -7.50 -15.72 0.13
C ILE A 14 -7.51 -17.22 -0.18
N PHE A 15 -6.62 -17.99 0.45
CA PHE A 15 -6.56 -19.43 0.20
C PHE A 15 -7.86 -20.15 0.55
N LEU A 16 -8.47 -19.82 1.69
CA LEU A 16 -9.77 -20.41 2.06
C LEU A 16 -10.86 -20.07 1.04
N ALA A 17 -10.90 -18.82 0.53
CA ALA A 17 -11.86 -18.40 -0.47
C ALA A 17 -11.65 -19.13 -1.81
N ILE A 18 -10.41 -19.23 -2.30
CA ILE A 18 -10.05 -19.98 -3.51
C ILE A 18 -10.50 -21.43 -3.38
N PHE A 19 -10.10 -22.12 -2.30
CA PHE A 19 -10.47 -23.52 -2.10
C PHE A 19 -12.00 -23.71 -2.01
N ALA A 20 -12.68 -22.89 -1.22
CA ALA A 20 -14.13 -22.98 -1.07
C ALA A 20 -14.87 -22.75 -2.39
N ALA A 21 -14.41 -21.80 -3.23
CA ALA A 21 -15.01 -21.51 -4.52
C ALA A 21 -14.73 -22.62 -5.55
N ASN A 22 -13.48 -23.12 -5.63
CA ASN A 22 -13.13 -24.20 -6.56
C ASN A 22 -13.74 -25.55 -6.16
N LEU A 23 -14.02 -25.77 -4.87
CA LEU A 23 -14.80 -26.90 -4.37
C LEU A 23 -16.32 -26.70 -4.47
N ARG A 24 -16.78 -25.56 -5.04
CA ARG A 24 -18.20 -25.18 -5.17
C ARG A 24 -18.96 -25.07 -3.85
N ILE A 25 -18.27 -24.82 -2.74
CA ILE A 25 -18.87 -24.54 -1.43
C ILE A 25 -19.47 -23.13 -1.41
N ILE A 26 -18.78 -22.17 -2.05
CA ILE A 26 -19.26 -20.81 -2.28
C ILE A 26 -19.27 -20.52 -3.78
N PRO A 27 -20.10 -19.58 -4.28
CA PRO A 27 -20.09 -19.22 -5.69
C PRO A 27 -18.82 -18.44 -6.04
N GLN A 28 -18.33 -18.56 -7.28
CA GLN A 28 -17.23 -17.76 -7.81
C GLN A 28 -17.65 -16.31 -8.13
N SER A 29 -18.94 -16.04 -8.28
CA SER A 29 -19.50 -14.71 -8.51
C SER A 29 -20.79 -14.57 -7.71
N ALA A 30 -20.92 -13.43 -7.01
CA ALA A 30 -22.12 -13.11 -6.24
C ALA A 30 -22.32 -11.58 -6.13
N PRO A 31 -23.56 -11.07 -6.05
CA PRO A 31 -23.83 -9.64 -5.84
C PRO A 31 -23.16 -9.09 -4.58
N ALA A 32 -22.99 -9.91 -3.54
CA ALA A 32 -22.27 -9.52 -2.32
C ALA A 32 -20.81 -9.14 -2.58
N TYR A 33 -20.14 -9.78 -3.55
CA TYR A 33 -18.75 -9.44 -3.90
C TYR A 33 -18.68 -8.05 -4.56
N SER A 34 -19.62 -7.75 -5.47
CA SER A 34 -19.73 -6.44 -6.09
C SER A 34 -19.98 -5.33 -5.05
N PHE A 35 -20.81 -5.61 -4.04
CA PHE A 35 -21.03 -4.69 -2.91
C PHE A 35 -19.72 -4.41 -2.16
N VAL A 36 -18.95 -5.44 -1.84
CA VAL A 36 -17.64 -5.31 -1.16
C VAL A 36 -16.70 -4.45 -2.01
N PHE A 37 -16.62 -4.69 -3.32
CA PHE A 37 -15.73 -3.92 -4.21
C PHE A 37 -16.11 -2.45 -4.28
N THR A 38 -17.41 -2.15 -4.39
CA THR A 38 -17.89 -0.79 -4.56
C THR A 38 -17.74 0.07 -3.32
N TYR A 39 -17.97 -0.50 -2.14
CA TYR A 39 -18.11 0.27 -0.91
C TYR A 39 -16.94 0.12 0.06
N PHE A 40 -16.25 -1.04 0.12
CA PHE A 40 -15.18 -1.21 1.11
C PHE A 40 -13.91 -0.49 0.69
N VAL A 41 -13.47 -0.63 -0.57
CA VAL A 41 -12.20 -0.04 -1.03
C VAL A 41 -12.09 1.46 -0.75
N PRO A 42 -13.05 2.31 -1.15
CA PRO A 42 -12.95 3.74 -0.88
C PRO A 42 -12.97 4.07 0.62
N VAL A 43 -13.67 3.28 1.45
CA VAL A 43 -13.73 3.46 2.92
C VAL A 43 -12.42 3.07 3.60
N LEU A 44 -11.65 2.13 3.03
CA LEU A 44 -10.34 1.76 3.57
C LEU A 44 -9.38 2.96 3.66
N ILE A 45 -9.38 3.84 2.67
CA ILE A 45 -8.46 4.99 2.60
C ILE A 45 -8.59 5.89 3.85
N PRO A 46 -9.77 6.47 4.16
CA PRO A 46 -9.88 7.29 5.36
C PRO A 46 -9.66 6.51 6.66
N LEU A 47 -10.02 5.22 6.74
CA LEU A 47 -9.77 4.42 7.93
C LEU A 47 -8.27 4.28 8.24
N PHE A 48 -7.43 4.15 7.22
CA PHE A 48 -5.98 4.03 7.39
C PHE A 48 -5.27 5.39 7.53
N LEU A 49 -5.80 6.44 6.89
CA LEU A 49 -5.14 7.74 6.81
C LEU A 49 -5.61 8.77 7.84
N MET A 50 -6.68 8.52 8.59
CA MET A 50 -7.25 9.51 9.51
C MET A 50 -6.29 9.99 10.61
N LYS A 51 -5.21 9.28 10.89
CA LYS A 51 -4.16 9.66 11.85
C LYS A 51 -2.86 10.13 11.18
N ALA A 52 -2.85 10.33 9.86
CA ALA A 52 -1.68 10.72 9.10
C ALA A 52 -1.42 12.23 9.19
N ASP A 53 -0.69 12.68 10.19
CA ASP A 53 -0.26 14.07 10.34
C ASP A 53 0.94 14.36 9.44
N LEU A 54 0.72 15.02 8.29
CA LEU A 54 1.78 15.37 7.34
C LEU A 54 2.81 16.33 7.95
N LYS A 55 2.42 17.24 8.86
CA LYS A 55 3.37 18.14 9.50
C LYS A 55 4.37 17.35 10.34
N LYS A 56 3.87 16.42 11.15
CA LYS A 56 4.72 15.53 11.95
C LYS A 56 5.65 14.73 11.06
N ILE A 57 5.15 14.17 9.95
CA ILE A 57 5.93 13.40 8.98
C ILE A 57 7.08 14.23 8.41
N PHE A 58 6.82 15.43 7.89
CA PHE A 58 7.86 16.23 7.23
C PHE A 58 8.84 16.88 8.20
N PHE A 59 8.37 17.39 9.33
CA PHE A 59 9.22 18.17 10.24
C PHE A 59 9.96 17.32 11.27
N GLU A 60 9.40 16.17 11.69
CA GLU A 60 10.03 15.33 12.72
C GLU A 60 10.86 14.18 12.12
N THR A 61 10.61 13.78 10.86
CA THR A 61 11.27 12.59 10.29
C THR A 61 12.17 12.88 9.09
N GLY A 62 12.55 14.12 8.83
CA GLY A 62 13.24 14.63 7.63
C GLY A 62 14.14 13.65 6.85
N ARG A 63 15.12 13.02 7.51
CA ARG A 63 15.99 12.03 6.88
C ARG A 63 15.27 10.73 6.49
N MET A 64 14.34 10.27 7.32
CA MET A 64 13.53 9.10 7.02
C MET A 64 12.54 9.37 5.88
N THR A 65 11.97 10.59 5.81
CA THR A 65 11.14 11.02 4.67
C THR A 65 11.95 11.04 3.38
N LEU A 66 13.20 11.53 3.43
CA LEU A 66 14.11 11.49 2.28
C LEU A 66 14.43 10.04 1.87
N ALA A 67 14.77 9.19 2.82
CA ALA A 67 15.03 7.77 2.57
C ALA A 67 13.80 7.06 1.97
N PHE A 68 12.60 7.38 2.47
CA PHE A 68 11.34 6.87 1.93
C PHE A 68 11.09 7.37 0.50
N GLY A 69 11.39 8.64 0.21
CA GLY A 69 11.31 9.19 -1.16
C GLY A 69 12.20 8.43 -2.14
N VAL A 70 13.43 8.08 -1.72
CA VAL A 70 14.36 7.25 -2.52
C VAL A 70 13.79 5.83 -2.71
N ALA A 71 13.21 5.24 -1.66
CA ALA A 71 12.57 3.93 -1.72
C ALA A 71 11.37 3.94 -2.69
N ALA A 72 10.50 4.94 -2.59
CA ALA A 72 9.35 5.11 -3.48
C ALA A 72 9.79 5.32 -4.95
N LEU A 73 10.82 6.14 -5.20
CA LEU A 73 11.40 6.30 -6.53
C LEU A 73 11.95 4.97 -7.06
N GLY A 74 12.65 4.21 -6.22
CA GLY A 74 13.14 2.88 -6.58
C GLY A 74 12.01 1.92 -6.96
N THR A 75 10.88 1.98 -6.26
CA THR A 75 9.69 1.19 -6.59
C THR A 75 9.09 1.58 -7.94
N VAL A 76 8.92 2.89 -8.20
CA VAL A 76 8.41 3.37 -9.50
C VAL A 76 9.29 2.92 -10.65
N LEU A 77 10.61 3.18 -10.53
CA LEU A 77 11.57 2.77 -11.57
C LEU A 77 11.62 1.25 -11.72
N GLY A 78 11.47 0.52 -10.63
CA GLY A 78 11.41 -0.94 -10.63
C GLY A 78 10.15 -1.48 -11.31
N ALA A 79 8.99 -0.90 -11.06
CA ALA A 79 7.74 -1.27 -11.72
C ALA A 79 7.81 -0.99 -13.23
N ILE A 80 8.27 0.20 -13.61
CA ILE A 80 8.47 0.58 -15.02
C ILE A 80 9.44 -0.39 -15.68
N ALA A 81 10.61 -0.65 -15.09
CA ALA A 81 11.61 -1.55 -15.66
C ALA A 81 11.07 -2.98 -15.80
N ALA A 82 10.36 -3.50 -14.81
CA ALA A 82 9.82 -4.85 -14.84
C ALA A 82 8.79 -5.02 -15.98
N VAL A 83 7.85 -4.09 -16.10
CA VAL A 83 6.81 -4.14 -17.14
C VAL A 83 7.39 -3.88 -18.53
N SER A 84 8.43 -3.02 -18.67
CA SER A 84 9.13 -2.81 -19.94
C SER A 84 9.99 -3.99 -20.40
N LEU A 85 10.38 -4.89 -19.49
CA LEU A 85 11.19 -6.08 -19.79
C LEU A 85 10.34 -7.34 -20.01
N LEU A 86 9.12 -7.34 -19.52
CA LEU A 86 8.21 -8.47 -19.55
C LEU A 86 6.96 -8.05 -20.34
N ASP A 87 6.49 -8.92 -21.25
CA ASP A 87 5.32 -8.66 -22.07
C ASP A 87 4.03 -9.00 -21.28
N PHE A 88 3.24 -7.98 -20.97
CA PHE A 88 1.92 -8.09 -20.38
C PHE A 88 0.81 -7.61 -21.31
N GLY A 89 1.16 -7.29 -22.56
CA GLY A 89 0.21 -6.86 -23.59
C GLY A 89 -0.52 -5.56 -23.20
N ALA A 90 -1.85 -5.57 -23.33
CA ALA A 90 -2.68 -4.39 -23.07
C ALA A 90 -2.72 -3.97 -21.58
N ASP A 91 -2.30 -4.83 -20.66
CA ASP A 91 -2.43 -4.61 -19.21
C ASP A 91 -1.18 -3.97 -18.59
N GLU A 92 -0.14 -3.69 -19.37
CA GLU A 92 1.15 -3.14 -18.90
C GLU A 92 0.99 -1.92 -18.00
N ALA A 93 0.26 -0.92 -18.46
CA ALA A 93 0.01 0.31 -17.68
C ALA A 93 -0.69 0.01 -16.35
N GLY A 94 -1.71 -0.85 -16.38
CA GLY A 94 -2.46 -1.28 -15.22
C GLY A 94 -1.60 -2.03 -14.21
N ILE A 95 -0.80 -2.98 -14.68
CA ILE A 95 0.10 -3.79 -13.86
C ILE A 95 1.20 -2.92 -13.24
N ALA A 96 1.81 -2.02 -14.01
CA ALA A 96 2.78 -1.05 -13.49
C ALA A 96 2.18 -0.20 -12.37
N GLY A 97 0.96 0.32 -12.57
CA GLY A 97 0.22 1.08 -11.56
C GLY A 97 -0.05 0.25 -10.30
N VAL A 98 -0.62 -0.93 -10.45
CA VAL A 98 -0.99 -1.82 -9.34
C VAL A 98 0.22 -2.21 -8.48
N PHE A 99 1.34 -2.60 -9.10
CA PHE A 99 2.55 -2.97 -8.35
C PHE A 99 3.29 -1.75 -7.79
N THR A 100 3.23 -0.58 -8.42
CA THR A 100 3.68 0.68 -7.81
C THR A 100 2.87 0.99 -6.55
N ALA A 101 1.56 0.82 -6.59
CA ALA A 101 0.67 1.10 -5.47
C ALA A 101 0.96 0.21 -4.26
N THR A 102 1.05 -1.12 -4.48
CA THR A 102 1.26 -2.06 -3.38
C THR A 102 2.63 -1.87 -2.71
N TYR A 103 3.68 -1.56 -3.49
CA TYR A 103 5.05 -1.42 -3.00
C TYR A 103 5.46 0.02 -2.59
N ILE A 104 4.51 0.97 -2.57
CA ILE A 104 4.69 2.29 -1.92
C ILE A 104 3.70 2.46 -0.76
N GLY A 105 2.47 1.97 -0.92
CA GLY A 105 1.37 2.25 -0.02
C GLY A 105 0.59 1.02 0.45
N GLY A 106 1.08 -0.19 0.16
CA GLY A 106 0.48 -1.43 0.66
C GLY A 106 -0.91 -1.75 0.09
N SER A 107 -1.59 -2.68 0.73
CA SER A 107 -2.81 -3.33 0.23
C SER A 107 -4.01 -2.42 -0.01
N VAL A 108 -4.10 -1.27 0.66
CA VAL A 108 -5.17 -0.29 0.43
C VAL A 108 -5.03 0.35 -0.95
N ASN A 109 -3.79 0.78 -1.26
CA ASN A 109 -3.48 1.39 -2.56
C ASN A 109 -3.53 0.36 -3.69
N TYR A 110 -3.12 -0.89 -3.42
CA TYR A 110 -3.32 -2.02 -4.32
C TYR A 110 -4.80 -2.17 -4.71
N ALA A 111 -5.69 -2.22 -3.71
CA ALA A 111 -7.13 -2.35 -3.94
C ALA A 111 -7.70 -1.16 -4.75
N ALA A 112 -7.26 0.06 -4.45
CA ALA A 112 -7.66 1.25 -5.19
C ALA A 112 -7.23 1.19 -6.67
N LEU A 113 -5.98 0.79 -6.93
CA LEU A 113 -5.47 0.68 -8.29
C LEU A 113 -6.09 -0.48 -9.08
N LEU A 114 -6.40 -1.60 -8.45
CA LEU A 114 -7.19 -2.66 -9.10
C LEU A 114 -8.53 -2.14 -9.60
N ASP A 115 -9.17 -1.23 -8.87
CA ASP A 115 -10.44 -0.62 -9.30
C ASP A 115 -10.22 0.40 -10.42
N ILE A 116 -9.25 1.31 -10.27
CA ILE A 116 -8.92 2.34 -11.27
C ILE A 116 -8.53 1.73 -12.62
N THR A 117 -7.72 0.66 -12.61
CA THR A 117 -7.21 0.01 -13.82
C THR A 117 -8.20 -0.99 -14.43
N GLY A 118 -9.24 -1.36 -13.70
CA GLY A 118 -10.18 -2.41 -14.10
C GLY A 118 -9.66 -3.84 -13.90
N LEU A 119 -8.39 -4.02 -13.50
CA LEU A 119 -7.76 -5.35 -13.33
C LEU A 119 -8.44 -6.20 -12.23
N ARG A 120 -9.25 -5.59 -11.37
CA ARG A 120 -10.07 -6.35 -10.41
C ARG A 120 -11.02 -7.34 -11.07
N ALA A 121 -11.36 -7.15 -12.34
CA ALA A 121 -12.26 -8.05 -13.08
C ALA A 121 -11.59 -9.40 -13.39
N ASP A 122 -10.25 -9.44 -13.48
CA ASP A 122 -9.49 -10.68 -13.57
C ASP A 122 -9.15 -11.22 -12.18
N ALA A 123 -10.03 -12.06 -11.65
CA ALA A 123 -9.86 -12.66 -10.34
C ALA A 123 -8.64 -13.60 -10.26
N ALA A 124 -8.22 -14.21 -11.37
CA ALA A 124 -7.04 -15.06 -11.45
C ALA A 124 -5.78 -14.22 -11.31
N PHE A 125 -5.69 -13.10 -12.06
CA PHE A 125 -4.61 -12.13 -11.92
C PHE A 125 -4.50 -11.62 -10.47
N VAL A 126 -5.59 -11.12 -9.90
CA VAL A 126 -5.57 -10.55 -8.54
C VAL A 126 -5.11 -11.57 -7.50
N SER A 127 -5.59 -12.81 -7.62
CA SER A 127 -5.20 -13.88 -6.69
C SER A 127 -3.75 -14.28 -6.86
N ALA A 128 -3.26 -14.42 -8.10
CA ALA A 128 -1.86 -14.70 -8.40
C ALA A 128 -0.95 -13.55 -7.93
N ALA A 129 -1.30 -12.30 -8.26
CA ALA A 129 -0.56 -11.11 -7.85
C ALA A 129 -0.47 -11.00 -6.33
N THR A 130 -1.58 -11.22 -5.61
CA THR A 130 -1.59 -11.19 -4.15
C THR A 130 -0.79 -12.32 -3.53
N ALA A 131 -0.84 -13.53 -4.08
CA ALA A 131 -0.06 -14.66 -3.60
C ALA A 131 1.46 -14.42 -3.80
N VAL A 132 1.84 -13.93 -4.99
CA VAL A 132 3.23 -13.57 -5.32
C VAL A 132 3.71 -12.43 -4.43
N ASP A 133 2.91 -11.38 -4.25
CA ASP A 133 3.24 -10.24 -3.39
C ASP A 133 3.52 -10.68 -1.95
N ASN A 134 2.66 -11.51 -1.36
CA ASN A 134 2.85 -12.01 0.00
C ASN A 134 4.10 -12.88 0.14
N LEU A 135 4.38 -13.75 -0.82
CA LEU A 135 5.60 -14.58 -0.82
C LEU A 135 6.85 -13.69 -0.94
N ALA A 136 6.86 -12.78 -1.92
CA ALA A 136 7.97 -11.87 -2.16
C ALA A 136 8.20 -10.93 -0.97
N SER A 137 7.14 -10.40 -0.38
CA SER A 137 7.20 -9.56 0.83
C SER A 137 7.84 -10.28 2.01
N GLY A 138 7.48 -11.55 2.24
CA GLY A 138 8.12 -12.36 3.28
C GLY A 138 9.61 -12.60 3.05
N LEU A 139 9.99 -12.95 1.81
CA LEU A 139 11.40 -13.12 1.41
C LEU A 139 12.18 -11.81 1.49
N PHE A 140 11.56 -10.70 1.08
CA PHE A 140 12.16 -9.38 1.12
C PHE A 140 12.37 -8.89 2.56
N LEU A 141 11.42 -9.13 3.47
CA LEU A 141 11.60 -8.85 4.89
C LEU A 141 12.80 -9.61 5.47
N ALA A 142 12.93 -10.90 5.14
CA ALA A 142 14.07 -11.70 5.56
C ALA A 142 15.39 -11.13 5.00
N LEU A 143 15.41 -10.73 3.74
CA LEU A 143 16.55 -10.07 3.10
C LEU A 143 16.92 -8.78 3.84
N LEU A 144 15.95 -7.86 4.07
CA LEU A 144 16.17 -6.62 4.80
C LEU A 144 16.69 -6.87 6.23
N ALA A 145 16.26 -7.94 6.87
CA ALA A 145 16.76 -8.31 8.19
C ALA A 145 18.23 -8.78 8.19
N ILE A 146 18.71 -9.35 7.08
CA ILE A 146 20.09 -9.88 6.95
C ILE A 146 21.07 -8.79 6.47
N LEU A 147 20.64 -7.88 5.59
CA LEU A 147 21.48 -6.87 4.95
C LEU A 147 22.34 -6.03 5.90
N PRO A 148 21.90 -5.61 7.11
CA PRO A 148 22.76 -4.85 8.04
C PRO A 148 23.99 -5.61 8.52
N GLY A 149 23.95 -6.95 8.50
CA GLY A 149 25.07 -7.81 8.85
C GLY A 149 26.14 -7.93 7.74
N TRP A 150 25.87 -7.43 6.57
CA TRP A 150 26.79 -7.52 5.42
C TRP A 150 27.91 -6.49 5.55
N ARG A 151 29.11 -6.94 5.90
CA ARG A 151 30.27 -6.05 6.14
C ARG A 151 30.55 -5.12 4.96
N TRP A 152 30.44 -5.60 3.74
CA TRP A 152 30.64 -4.80 2.53
C TRP A 152 29.65 -3.63 2.45
N LEU A 153 28.38 -3.85 2.81
CA LEU A 153 27.37 -2.81 2.84
C LEU A 153 27.65 -1.83 3.99
N ALA A 154 27.90 -2.35 5.19
CA ALA A 154 28.13 -1.56 6.39
C ALA A 154 29.33 -0.60 6.26
N THR A 155 30.38 -0.97 5.50
CA THR A 155 31.58 -0.13 5.31
C THR A 155 31.39 0.97 4.26
N ARG A 156 30.38 0.93 3.42
CA ARG A 156 30.13 1.90 2.35
C ARG A 156 29.19 3.02 2.74
N PHE A 157 28.50 2.90 3.84
CA PHE A 157 27.50 3.86 4.32
C PHE A 157 27.93 4.48 5.65
N PRO A 158 27.50 5.73 5.94
CA PRO A 158 27.82 6.37 7.21
C PRO A 158 27.30 5.55 8.40
N ALA A 159 28.18 5.26 9.34
CA ALA A 159 27.76 4.69 10.62
C ALA A 159 27.08 5.77 11.45
N ARG A 160 25.84 5.51 11.88
CA ARG A 160 25.08 6.35 12.79
C ARG A 160 24.61 5.53 13.97
N ASP A 161 24.60 6.15 15.14
CA ASP A 161 24.10 5.52 16.36
C ASP A 161 22.57 5.67 16.43
N HIS A 162 21.85 4.62 16.11
CA HIS A 162 20.40 4.53 16.14
C HIS A 162 19.86 3.84 17.41
N THR A 163 20.71 3.63 18.41
CA THR A 163 20.31 2.97 19.66
C THR A 163 19.69 3.94 20.68
N LYS A 164 19.89 5.25 20.46
CA LYS A 164 19.39 6.33 21.31
C LYS A 164 18.00 6.73 20.85
N GLY A 165 17.07 6.87 21.77
CA GLY A 165 15.68 7.28 21.50
C GLY A 165 14.72 6.61 22.47
N GLU A 166 13.60 7.26 22.73
CA GLU A 166 12.47 6.65 23.40
C GLU A 166 11.48 6.17 22.34
N ILE A 167 11.00 4.94 22.51
CA ILE A 167 9.91 4.44 21.69
C ILE A 167 8.65 5.10 22.24
N GLU A 168 8.10 6.09 21.51
CA GLU A 168 6.78 6.61 21.86
C GLU A 168 5.78 5.45 21.81
N ALA A 169 5.24 5.11 22.99
CA ALA A 169 4.13 4.15 23.07
C ALA A 169 2.97 4.75 22.29
N GLY A 170 2.51 4.05 21.26
CA GLY A 170 1.33 4.47 20.51
C GLY A 170 0.17 4.75 21.45
N GLU A 171 -0.63 5.78 21.18
CA GLU A 171 -1.79 6.14 22.01
C GLU A 171 -2.72 4.94 22.18
N ASN A 172 -2.72 4.36 23.39
CA ASN A 172 -3.53 3.20 23.76
C ASN A 172 -4.98 3.61 24.10
N GLY A 173 -5.70 4.17 23.13
CA GLY A 173 -7.13 4.38 23.26
C GLY A 173 -7.90 3.10 22.93
N LYS A 174 -8.82 2.68 23.81
CA LYS A 174 -9.71 1.54 23.53
C LYS A 174 -10.78 1.94 22.50
N ALA A 175 -10.97 1.12 21.48
CA ALA A 175 -12.12 1.26 20.61
C ALA A 175 -13.41 1.02 21.40
N THR A 176 -14.32 1.98 21.34
CA THR A 176 -15.67 1.89 21.92
C THR A 176 -16.70 1.95 20.80
N ALA A 177 -17.94 1.56 21.07
CA ALA A 177 -19.03 1.68 20.08
C ALA A 177 -19.17 3.12 19.60
N ALA A 178 -19.04 4.12 20.47
CA ALA A 178 -19.11 5.52 20.10
C ALA A 178 -17.96 5.96 19.18
N THR A 179 -16.69 5.61 19.54
CA THR A 179 -15.55 5.95 18.70
C THR A 179 -15.60 5.26 17.34
N LEU A 180 -15.99 3.99 17.27
CA LEU A 180 -16.17 3.26 16.02
C LEU A 180 -17.27 3.89 15.14
N THR A 181 -18.41 4.25 15.74
CA THR A 181 -19.50 4.91 15.00
C THR A 181 -19.05 6.22 14.39
N ILE A 182 -18.35 7.08 15.18
CA ILE A 182 -17.83 8.36 14.68
C ILE A 182 -16.77 8.12 13.60
N THR A 183 -15.90 7.14 13.77
CA THR A 183 -14.87 6.76 12.79
C THR A 183 -15.48 6.31 11.46
N ILE A 184 -16.52 5.47 11.50
CA ILE A 184 -17.24 5.03 10.30
C ILE A 184 -17.97 6.21 9.66
N ALA A 185 -18.67 7.04 10.44
CA ALA A 185 -19.35 8.23 9.93
C ALA A 185 -18.38 9.19 9.25
N PHE A 186 -17.20 9.44 9.85
CA PHE A 186 -16.13 10.22 9.25
C PHE A 186 -15.70 9.62 7.91
N ALA A 187 -15.39 8.32 7.87
CA ALA A 187 -14.94 7.65 6.65
C ALA A 187 -15.97 7.72 5.53
N LEU A 188 -17.25 7.46 5.83
CA LEU A 188 -18.34 7.56 4.86
C LEU A 188 -18.56 9.00 4.37
N THR A 189 -18.44 10.00 5.26
CA THR A 189 -18.54 11.42 4.87
C THR A 189 -17.43 11.81 3.90
N ILE A 190 -16.19 11.40 4.17
CA ILE A 190 -15.05 11.65 3.28
C ILE A 190 -15.28 11.01 1.91
N VAL A 191 -15.74 9.76 1.87
CA VAL A 191 -16.04 9.06 0.60
C VAL A 191 -17.13 9.79 -0.17
N ALA A 192 -18.25 10.15 0.50
CA ALA A 192 -19.35 10.87 -0.14
C ALA A 192 -18.93 12.23 -0.70
N LEU A 193 -18.09 12.97 0.03
CA LEU A 193 -17.50 14.22 -0.46
C LEU A 193 -16.56 13.98 -1.65
N GLY A 194 -15.76 12.94 -1.61
CA GLY A 194 -14.89 12.55 -2.72
C GLY A 194 -15.68 12.23 -3.99
N ASP A 195 -16.75 11.46 -3.87
CA ASP A 195 -17.65 11.13 -4.97
C ASP A 195 -18.36 12.37 -5.52
N LEU A 196 -18.83 13.25 -4.64
CA LEU A 196 -19.46 14.53 -5.04
C LEU A 196 -18.48 15.42 -5.82
N LEU A 197 -17.24 15.58 -5.33
CA LEU A 197 -16.26 16.46 -5.96
C LEU A 197 -15.77 15.89 -7.30
N THR A 198 -15.49 14.60 -7.37
CA THR A 198 -15.06 13.96 -8.64
C THR A 198 -16.19 13.94 -9.66
N GLY A 199 -17.43 13.70 -9.23
CA GLY A 199 -18.61 13.76 -10.10
C GLY A 199 -18.88 15.20 -10.62
N ALA A 200 -18.75 16.20 -9.75
CA ALA A 200 -18.88 17.60 -10.14
C ALA A 200 -17.79 18.04 -11.13
N LEU A 201 -16.54 17.61 -10.92
CA LEU A 201 -15.43 17.88 -11.83
C LEU A 201 -15.67 17.22 -13.20
N ALA A 202 -16.07 15.96 -13.22
CA ALA A 202 -16.39 15.25 -14.46
C ALA A 202 -17.54 15.94 -15.22
N GLY A 203 -18.60 16.35 -14.51
CA GLY A 203 -19.73 17.09 -15.10
C GLY A 203 -19.33 18.45 -15.69
N LEU A 204 -18.47 19.20 -14.99
CA LEU A 204 -17.93 20.47 -15.51
C LEU A 204 -17.09 20.27 -16.77
N LEU A 205 -16.19 19.30 -16.78
CA LEU A 205 -15.33 18.99 -17.93
C LEU A 205 -16.15 18.53 -19.15
N SER A 206 -17.15 17.66 -18.93
CA SER A 206 -18.07 17.26 -20.00
C SER A 206 -18.88 18.44 -20.52
N GLY A 207 -19.37 19.32 -19.64
CA GLY A 207 -20.05 20.55 -20.04
C GLY A 207 -19.19 21.54 -20.85
N MET A 208 -17.87 21.44 -20.69
CA MET A 208 -16.88 22.20 -21.50
C MET A 208 -16.47 21.48 -22.80
N GLY A 209 -17.03 20.30 -23.09
CA GLY A 209 -16.71 19.50 -24.28
C GLY A 209 -15.39 18.74 -24.20
N VAL A 210 -14.81 18.56 -23.00
CA VAL A 210 -13.54 17.84 -22.77
C VAL A 210 -13.86 16.43 -22.25
N GLU A 211 -14.47 15.59 -23.09
CA GLU A 211 -14.99 14.28 -22.72
C GLU A 211 -13.90 13.32 -22.21
N ASP A 212 -12.69 13.34 -22.80
CA ASP A 212 -11.59 12.49 -22.37
C ASP A 212 -11.12 12.84 -20.95
N ALA A 213 -11.01 14.15 -20.64
CA ALA A 213 -10.66 14.59 -19.29
C ALA A 213 -11.80 14.30 -18.29
N ALA A 214 -13.06 14.39 -18.70
CA ALA A 214 -14.20 14.02 -17.88
C ALA A 214 -14.18 12.53 -17.51
N ARG A 215 -13.88 11.65 -18.44
CA ARG A 215 -13.69 10.21 -18.18
C ARG A 215 -12.53 9.93 -17.25
N GLN A 216 -11.39 10.61 -17.46
CA GLN A 216 -10.21 10.47 -16.59
C GLN A 216 -10.43 11.02 -15.17
N ALA A 217 -11.33 11.97 -14.97
CA ALA A 217 -11.62 12.52 -13.65
C ALA A 217 -12.04 11.45 -12.64
N GLY A 218 -12.76 10.41 -13.07
CA GLY A 218 -13.12 9.27 -12.24
C GLY A 218 -11.92 8.51 -11.66
N ASN A 219 -10.80 8.42 -12.41
CA ASN A 219 -9.60 7.72 -11.98
C ASN A 219 -8.91 8.43 -10.79
N TRP A 220 -9.16 9.73 -10.60
CA TRP A 220 -8.64 10.51 -9.48
C TRP A 220 -9.51 10.44 -8.23
N ARG A 221 -10.63 9.70 -8.23
CA ARG A 221 -11.54 9.53 -7.12
C ARG A 221 -10.83 9.20 -5.81
N TYR A 222 -9.99 8.17 -5.83
CA TYR A 222 -9.24 7.71 -4.66
C TYR A 222 -8.19 8.73 -4.20
N ALA A 223 -7.57 9.43 -5.14
CA ALA A 223 -6.65 10.53 -4.84
C ALA A 223 -7.37 11.69 -4.13
N VAL A 224 -8.57 12.06 -4.58
CA VAL A 224 -9.40 13.09 -3.93
C VAL A 224 -9.80 12.64 -2.53
N ILE A 225 -10.26 11.41 -2.34
CA ILE A 225 -10.56 10.82 -1.01
C ILE A 225 -9.33 10.89 -0.09
N THR A 226 -8.14 10.55 -0.62
CA THR A 226 -6.89 10.64 0.12
C THR A 226 -6.61 12.06 0.60
N VAL A 227 -6.67 13.05 -0.29
CA VAL A 227 -6.44 14.46 0.06
C VAL A 227 -7.46 14.96 1.07
N LEU A 228 -8.75 14.67 0.86
CA LEU A 228 -9.82 15.03 1.79
C LEU A 228 -9.63 14.43 3.19
N THR A 229 -9.05 13.25 3.27
CA THR A 229 -8.71 12.61 4.56
C THR A 229 -7.53 13.30 5.24
N LEU A 230 -6.48 13.62 4.47
CA LEU A 230 -5.24 14.21 5.00
C LEU A 230 -5.44 15.64 5.54
N ILE A 231 -6.41 16.39 5.01
CA ILE A 231 -6.71 17.74 5.49
C ILE A 231 -7.07 17.72 7.00
N PRO A 232 -8.14 17.06 7.47
CA PRO A 232 -8.44 17.01 8.89
C PRO A 232 -7.37 16.25 9.71
N ALA A 233 -6.76 15.21 9.15
CA ALA A 233 -5.69 14.47 9.82
C ALA A 233 -4.50 15.39 10.17
N THR A 234 -4.14 16.33 9.27
CA THR A 234 -3.03 17.26 9.45
C THR A 234 -3.40 18.53 10.22
N LEU A 235 -4.63 19.07 10.01
CA LEU A 235 -5.06 20.30 10.66
C LEU A 235 -5.61 20.09 12.07
N MET A 236 -6.16 18.89 12.34
CA MET A 236 -6.81 18.55 13.62
C MET A 236 -6.28 17.22 14.19
N PRO A 237 -4.96 17.02 14.29
CA PRO A 237 -4.38 15.71 14.65
C PRO A 237 -4.84 15.22 16.03
N LYS A 238 -5.02 16.13 17.01
CA LYS A 238 -5.51 15.78 18.35
C LYS A 238 -6.95 15.26 18.34
N THR A 239 -7.80 15.75 17.44
CA THR A 239 -9.18 15.28 17.28
C THR A 239 -9.20 13.92 16.59
N MET A 240 -8.42 13.78 15.51
CA MET A 240 -8.30 12.52 14.76
C MET A 240 -7.67 11.41 15.60
N ALA A 241 -6.71 11.72 16.46
CA ALA A 241 -6.11 10.75 17.39
C ALA A 241 -7.12 10.09 18.33
N ARG A 242 -8.22 10.79 18.67
CA ARG A 242 -9.30 10.24 19.52
C ARG A 242 -10.21 9.23 18.82
N LEU A 243 -10.13 9.12 17.49
CA LEU A 243 -10.88 8.14 16.72
C LEU A 243 -10.15 6.80 16.74
N HIS A 244 -10.57 5.93 17.66
CA HIS A 244 -9.95 4.62 17.84
C HIS A 244 -10.70 3.54 17.08
N GLY A 245 -9.98 2.48 16.66
CA GLY A 245 -10.53 1.30 15.99
C GLY A 245 -10.64 1.42 14.46
N GLY A 246 -10.26 2.56 13.87
CA GLY A 246 -10.32 2.74 12.41
C GLY A 246 -9.36 1.82 11.66
N TYR A 247 -8.14 1.69 12.17
CA TYR A 247 -7.12 0.83 11.57
C TYR A 247 -7.52 -0.66 11.63
N GLU A 248 -7.98 -1.13 12.79
CA GLU A 248 -8.41 -2.51 13.01
C GLU A 248 -9.63 -2.86 12.14
N LEU A 249 -10.60 -1.95 12.04
CA LEU A 249 -11.74 -2.09 11.16
C LEU A 249 -11.30 -2.13 9.69
N GLY A 250 -10.38 -1.26 9.30
CA GLY A 250 -9.80 -1.24 7.96
C GLY A 250 -9.16 -2.57 7.58
N ILE A 251 -8.36 -3.17 8.47
CA ILE A 251 -7.78 -4.51 8.26
C ILE A 251 -8.88 -5.56 8.06
N GLY A 252 -9.92 -5.56 8.90
CA GLY A 252 -11.03 -6.50 8.77
C GLY A 252 -11.75 -6.38 7.42
N LEU A 253 -12.06 -5.15 6.99
CA LEU A 253 -12.69 -4.89 5.68
C LEU A 253 -11.78 -5.28 4.51
N ALA A 254 -10.47 -5.04 4.62
CA ALA A 254 -9.50 -5.45 3.61
C ALA A 254 -9.46 -6.99 3.45
N PHE A 255 -9.52 -7.74 4.55
CA PHE A 255 -9.58 -9.21 4.46
C PHE A 255 -10.85 -9.71 3.76
N VAL A 256 -12.00 -9.08 4.02
CA VAL A 256 -13.25 -9.40 3.32
C VAL A 256 -13.14 -9.06 1.83
N PHE A 257 -12.54 -7.93 1.47
CA PHE A 257 -12.26 -7.55 0.09
C PHE A 257 -11.39 -8.58 -0.63
N PHE A 258 -10.26 -8.99 -0.03
CA PHE A 258 -9.38 -9.99 -0.64
C PHE A 258 -10.05 -11.35 -0.77
N ALA A 259 -10.84 -11.78 0.22
CA ALA A 259 -11.59 -13.02 0.13
C ALA A 259 -12.65 -12.98 -0.98
N ALA A 260 -13.35 -11.85 -1.15
CA ALA A 260 -14.36 -11.68 -2.20
C ALA A 260 -13.75 -11.73 -3.61
N ILE A 261 -12.56 -11.14 -3.83
CA ILE A 261 -11.84 -11.27 -5.11
C ILE A 261 -11.36 -12.71 -5.31
N ALA A 262 -10.71 -13.28 -4.32
CA ALA A 262 -10.11 -14.60 -4.40
C ALA A 262 -11.13 -15.72 -4.68
N ALA A 263 -12.38 -15.54 -4.28
CA ALA A 263 -13.48 -16.46 -4.62
C ALA A 263 -13.71 -16.57 -6.14
N GLY A 264 -13.40 -15.53 -6.91
CA GLY A 264 -13.51 -15.56 -8.38
C GLY A 264 -12.37 -16.28 -9.10
N ALA A 265 -11.27 -16.62 -8.43
CA ALA A 265 -10.11 -17.20 -9.07
C ALA A 265 -10.25 -18.71 -9.32
N ASP A 266 -9.88 -19.16 -10.53
CA ASP A 266 -9.65 -20.57 -10.81
C ASP A 266 -8.16 -20.94 -10.67
N ILE A 267 -7.89 -22.13 -10.12
CA ILE A 267 -6.53 -22.58 -9.81
C ILE A 267 -5.65 -22.73 -11.05
N PRO A 268 -6.11 -23.27 -12.20
CA PRO A 268 -5.31 -23.32 -13.42
C PRO A 268 -4.80 -21.97 -13.89
N SER A 269 -5.66 -20.96 -14.00
CA SER A 269 -5.27 -19.60 -14.44
C SER A 269 -4.29 -18.95 -13.46
N LEU A 270 -4.48 -19.17 -12.16
CA LEU A 270 -3.56 -18.69 -11.13
C LEU A 270 -2.14 -19.27 -11.32
N ILE A 271 -2.04 -20.60 -11.55
CA ILE A 271 -0.73 -21.25 -11.77
C ILE A 271 -0.05 -20.75 -13.04
N GLN A 272 -0.81 -20.43 -14.10
CA GLN A 272 -0.24 -19.91 -15.34
C GLN A 272 0.31 -18.48 -15.20
N GLN A 273 -0.33 -17.62 -14.42
CA GLN A 273 0.07 -16.22 -14.26
C GLN A 273 1.20 -16.02 -13.22
N ALA A 274 1.27 -16.86 -12.20
CA ALA A 274 2.21 -16.68 -11.09
C ALA A 274 3.70 -16.59 -11.51
N PRO A 275 4.25 -17.38 -12.46
CA PRO A 275 5.66 -17.29 -12.82
C PRO A 275 6.06 -15.94 -13.41
N LEU A 276 5.22 -15.36 -14.29
CA LEU A 276 5.48 -14.06 -14.90
C LEU A 276 5.42 -12.94 -13.86
N LEU A 277 4.46 -12.99 -12.94
CA LEU A 277 4.34 -12.05 -11.83
C LEU A 277 5.50 -12.19 -10.83
N MET A 278 6.01 -13.41 -10.58
CA MET A 278 7.22 -13.64 -9.79
C MET A 278 8.44 -12.95 -10.42
N ALA A 279 8.61 -13.07 -11.74
CA ALA A 279 9.69 -12.41 -12.47
C ALA A 279 9.54 -10.88 -12.38
N LEU A 280 8.32 -10.36 -12.55
CA LEU A 280 8.03 -8.93 -12.39
C LEU A 280 8.48 -8.43 -11.02
N VAL A 281 8.04 -9.09 -9.95
CA VAL A 281 8.36 -8.66 -8.57
C VAL A 281 9.86 -8.78 -8.29
N ALA A 282 10.53 -9.81 -8.79
CA ALA A 282 11.97 -9.96 -8.63
C ALA A 282 12.75 -8.81 -9.31
N ILE A 283 12.36 -8.42 -10.53
CA ILE A 283 12.96 -7.27 -11.23
C ILE A 283 12.66 -5.97 -10.47
N LEU A 284 11.40 -5.75 -10.09
CA LEU A 284 10.99 -4.56 -9.36
C LEU A 284 11.79 -4.38 -8.08
N LEU A 285 11.86 -5.40 -7.23
CA LEU A 285 12.58 -5.35 -5.96
C LEU A 285 14.10 -5.26 -6.17
N GLY A 286 14.63 -5.88 -7.22
CA GLY A 286 16.05 -5.74 -7.61
C GLY A 286 16.41 -4.31 -7.97
N VAL A 287 15.62 -3.66 -8.84
CA VAL A 287 15.81 -2.26 -9.22
C VAL A 287 15.59 -1.34 -8.02
N HIS A 288 14.56 -1.60 -7.20
CA HIS A 288 14.31 -0.88 -5.96
C HIS A 288 15.55 -0.84 -5.06
N LEU A 289 16.20 -1.98 -4.82
CA LEU A 289 17.41 -2.05 -4.00
C LEU A 289 18.60 -1.32 -4.63
N ILE A 290 18.78 -1.44 -5.94
CA ILE A 290 19.84 -0.72 -6.67
C ILE A 290 19.67 0.81 -6.50
N VAL A 291 18.47 1.32 -6.71
CA VAL A 291 18.16 2.74 -6.57
C VAL A 291 18.29 3.15 -5.09
N LEU A 292 17.72 2.36 -4.17
CA LEU A 292 17.76 2.64 -2.73
C LEU A 292 19.19 2.81 -2.21
N PHE A 293 20.04 1.84 -2.48
CA PHE A 293 21.42 1.89 -1.99
C PHE A 293 22.30 2.83 -2.83
N GLY A 294 22.06 2.94 -4.14
CA GLY A 294 22.78 3.86 -5.02
C GLY A 294 22.56 5.32 -4.61
N LEU A 295 21.32 5.80 -4.63
CA LEU A 295 20.99 7.17 -4.23
C LEU A 295 21.17 7.38 -2.72
N GLY A 296 20.87 6.38 -1.89
CA GLY A 296 21.10 6.44 -0.46
C GLY A 296 22.57 6.69 -0.09
N SER A 297 23.51 6.11 -0.84
CA SER A 297 24.94 6.37 -0.70
C SER A 297 25.29 7.82 -1.04
N LEU A 298 24.78 8.35 -2.15
CA LEU A 298 25.00 9.75 -2.57
C LEU A 298 24.44 10.74 -1.56
N LEU A 299 23.28 10.43 -0.97
CA LEU A 299 22.61 11.26 0.04
C LEU A 299 23.17 11.05 1.46
N ARG A 300 24.19 10.22 1.62
CA ARG A 300 24.84 9.89 2.90
C ARG A 300 23.82 9.41 3.95
N LEU A 301 22.87 8.61 3.54
CA LEU A 301 21.93 7.91 4.43
C LEU A 301 22.60 6.69 5.04
N SER A 302 22.25 6.33 6.27
CA SER A 302 22.77 5.12 6.91
C SER A 302 22.00 3.87 6.45
N VAL A 303 22.62 2.69 6.55
CA VAL A 303 21.96 1.42 6.22
C VAL A 303 20.69 1.20 7.03
N PRO A 304 20.64 1.47 8.35
CA PRO A 304 19.39 1.41 9.12
C PRO A 304 18.27 2.30 8.59
N GLU A 305 18.56 3.56 8.21
CA GLU A 305 17.58 4.48 7.63
C GLU A 305 17.02 3.92 6.32
N LEU A 306 17.89 3.43 5.42
CA LEU A 306 17.49 2.88 4.12
C LEU A 306 16.65 1.61 4.27
N ILE A 307 17.05 0.70 5.15
CA ILE A 307 16.32 -0.55 5.39
C ILE A 307 14.96 -0.28 6.02
N THR A 308 14.88 0.63 7.00
CA THR A 308 13.61 0.99 7.63
C THR A 308 12.68 1.68 6.63
N ALA A 309 13.20 2.57 5.78
CA ALA A 309 12.43 3.25 4.74
C ALA A 309 11.96 2.28 3.64
N SER A 310 12.81 1.36 3.18
CA SER A 310 12.45 0.32 2.23
C SER A 310 11.36 -0.62 2.80
N ASN A 311 11.51 -1.02 4.06
CA ASN A 311 10.49 -1.80 4.75
C ASN A 311 9.16 -1.04 4.84
N ALA A 312 9.20 0.25 5.17
CA ALA A 312 8.00 1.09 5.25
C ALA A 312 7.28 1.20 3.90
N ALA A 313 8.02 1.33 2.78
CA ALA A 313 7.45 1.36 1.45
C ALA A 313 6.86 0.00 1.04
N ILE A 314 7.65 -1.06 1.08
CA ILE A 314 7.30 -2.37 0.53
C ILE A 314 6.31 -3.14 1.42
N LEU A 315 6.49 -3.07 2.75
CA LEU A 315 5.79 -3.91 3.71
C LEU A 315 4.85 -3.10 4.63
N GLY A 316 5.02 -1.77 4.67
CA GLY A 316 4.12 -0.84 5.33
C GLY A 316 4.48 -0.45 6.77
N ALA A 317 3.58 0.35 7.36
CA ALA A 317 3.76 1.05 8.63
C ALA A 317 3.86 0.15 9.87
N THR A 318 3.53 -1.13 9.78
CA THR A 318 3.58 -2.07 10.92
C THR A 318 4.88 -2.83 10.98
N THR A 319 5.44 -3.22 9.85
CA THR A 319 6.64 -4.07 9.75
C THR A 319 7.92 -3.26 9.87
N ALA A 320 7.94 -2.02 9.36
CA ALA A 320 9.11 -1.14 9.45
C ALA A 320 9.53 -0.85 10.91
N PRO A 321 8.63 -0.39 11.80
CA PRO A 321 8.96 -0.18 13.20
C PRO A 321 9.30 -1.48 13.93
N ALA A 322 8.64 -2.59 13.59
CA ALA A 322 8.92 -3.89 14.18
C ALA A 322 10.35 -4.36 13.86
N LEU A 323 10.80 -4.20 12.61
CA LEU A 323 12.18 -4.52 12.22
C LEU A 323 13.18 -3.57 12.89
N ALA A 324 12.91 -2.27 12.92
CA ALA A 324 13.76 -1.29 13.58
C ALA A 324 13.92 -1.60 15.08
N ALA A 325 12.83 -1.90 15.78
CA ALA A 325 12.85 -2.31 17.18
C ALA A 325 13.65 -3.61 17.40
N ALA A 326 13.43 -4.63 16.57
CA ALA A 326 14.14 -5.91 16.62
C ALA A 326 15.66 -5.76 16.41
N LYS A 327 16.07 -4.74 15.63
CA LYS A 327 17.47 -4.39 15.38
C LYS A 327 18.06 -3.44 16.44
N GLY A 328 17.27 -2.97 17.38
CA GLY A 328 17.70 -2.00 18.39
C GLY A 328 17.83 -0.56 17.87
N TRP A 329 17.27 -0.22 16.70
CA TRP A 329 17.24 1.10 16.11
C TRP A 329 16.07 1.92 16.66
N LYS A 330 16.18 2.31 17.92
CA LYS A 330 15.08 2.90 18.68
C LYS A 330 14.56 4.22 18.09
N ASP A 331 15.46 5.08 17.62
CA ASP A 331 15.14 6.37 16.99
C ASP A 331 14.47 6.25 15.60
N LEU A 332 14.51 5.06 14.98
CA LEU A 332 13.87 4.80 13.70
C LEU A 332 12.48 4.14 13.85
N VAL A 333 12.06 3.77 15.05
CA VAL A 333 10.76 3.10 15.28
C VAL A 333 9.61 4.05 14.93
N THR A 334 9.51 5.19 15.59
CA THR A 334 8.46 6.19 15.32
C THR A 334 8.54 6.76 13.90
N PRO A 335 9.72 7.20 13.39
CA PRO A 335 9.84 7.59 11.99
C PRO A 335 9.43 6.50 10.99
N GLY A 336 9.74 5.23 11.27
CA GLY A 336 9.32 4.11 10.44
C GLY A 336 7.80 3.96 10.32
N VAL A 337 7.06 4.16 11.44
CA VAL A 337 5.59 4.22 11.40
C VAL A 337 5.13 5.38 10.52
N LEU A 338 5.65 6.58 10.77
CA LEU A 338 5.20 7.82 10.12
C LEU A 338 5.42 7.78 8.60
N VAL A 339 6.59 7.33 8.14
CA VAL A 339 6.85 7.24 6.69
C VAL A 339 6.07 6.09 6.04
N GLY A 340 5.77 5.02 6.77
CA GLY A 340 4.88 3.96 6.27
C GLY A 340 3.44 4.45 6.09
N VAL A 341 2.93 5.25 7.04
CA VAL A 341 1.63 5.91 6.92
C VAL A 341 1.63 6.94 5.78
N PHE A 342 2.76 7.64 5.58
CA PHE A 342 2.94 8.54 4.43
C PHE A 342 2.90 7.77 3.10
N GLY A 343 3.40 6.54 3.07
CA GLY A 343 3.27 5.63 1.94
C GLY A 343 1.80 5.35 1.57
N TYR A 344 0.93 5.14 2.56
CA TYR A 344 -0.51 4.99 2.30
C TYR A 344 -1.11 6.22 1.59
N ALA A 345 -0.64 7.42 1.93
CA ALA A 345 -1.09 8.64 1.29
C ALA A 345 -0.55 8.80 -0.14
N LEU A 346 0.73 8.49 -0.37
CA LEU A 346 1.39 8.69 -1.66
C LEU A 346 1.11 7.58 -2.66
N GLY A 347 0.91 6.34 -2.20
CA GLY A 347 0.84 5.16 -3.06
C GLY A 347 -0.20 5.30 -4.16
N THR A 348 -1.45 5.63 -3.83
CA THR A 348 -2.51 5.82 -4.84
C THR A 348 -2.20 6.98 -5.79
N LEU A 349 -1.68 8.12 -5.27
CA LEU A 349 -1.37 9.30 -6.10
C LEU A 349 -0.30 8.97 -7.15
N ILE A 350 0.82 8.42 -6.71
CA ILE A 350 1.95 8.09 -7.59
C ILE A 350 1.56 6.99 -8.57
N ALA A 351 0.88 5.95 -8.11
CA ALA A 351 0.49 4.82 -8.93
C ALA A 351 -0.57 5.19 -9.99
N THR A 352 -1.53 6.06 -9.64
CA THR A 352 -2.49 6.60 -10.61
C THR A 352 -1.77 7.41 -11.68
N ALA A 353 -0.76 8.22 -11.31
CA ALA A 353 0.06 8.93 -12.27
C ALA A 353 0.86 7.98 -13.17
N VAL A 354 1.49 6.93 -12.61
CA VAL A 354 2.18 5.90 -13.41
C VAL A 354 1.23 5.26 -14.42
N TYR A 355 0.02 4.90 -13.99
CA TYR A 355 -1.00 4.31 -14.87
C TYR A 355 -1.43 5.27 -15.99
N GLN A 356 -1.74 6.53 -15.65
CA GLN A 356 -2.30 7.49 -16.63
C GLN A 356 -1.27 8.05 -17.60
N PHE A 357 -0.02 8.20 -17.17
CA PHE A 357 1.07 8.74 -18.00
C PHE A 357 1.98 7.64 -18.54
N TRP A 358 1.51 6.40 -18.56
CA TRP A 358 2.26 5.29 -19.15
C TRP A 358 2.52 5.55 -20.63
N PRO A 359 3.78 5.52 -21.10
CA PRO A 359 4.12 5.72 -22.50
C PRO A 359 3.84 4.43 -23.28
N GLY A 360 2.59 4.06 -23.46
CA GLY A 360 2.18 2.89 -24.23
C GLY A 360 1.99 3.19 -25.70
#